data_bda751f9f01947d868e2eff9bd9cb85e
#
_entry.id   bda751f9f01947d868e2eff9bd9cb85e
#
_cell.length_a   1.000
_cell.length_b   1.000
_cell.length_c   1.000
_cell.angle_alpha   90.00
_cell.angle_beta   90.00
_cell.angle_gamma   90.00
#
_symmetry.space_group_name_H-M   'P 1'
#
loop_
_entity.id
_entity.type
_entity.pdbx_description
1 polymer ?
#
loop_
_entity_poly.entity_id
_entity_poly.type
_entity_poly.pdbx_seq_one_letter_code
_entity_poly.pdbx_strand_id
1 'polypeptide(L)'
;MRVLQFLQMPLKDIEGNLDSVKEQGFDVIQLTPLQPMKEERRDVWWMVYQPCGFKIGNTYGSREELISLCNKAHEYDLKIVLDVICPHMAQGKEMMPHELVDKKLVNNPYFWREKRNLQGDFDYNNRYNVTHYCAGNLPGLNLYNWDLQDIIIEFLNECIDCGVDGFRFDSGKSIPLPTDEFRGEKHLKDARGCDFLPRVLSSLKRQDLINYFEVLNTDPRLIQEYSKFGFVLTDVEVDWLDPDTLVTFSESHDQYFNWRPGKISPMIDQKISEMYKHKCGYYPNTLFYARPFSNEWKSENVRIGNNKQKYKTLTR
;
A
#
# COMPACT_ATOMS: atom_id res chain seq x y z
N MET A 1 -6.64 14.45 8.96
CA MET A 1 -7.09 13.58 7.84
C MET A 1 -7.55 12.24 8.42
N ARG A 2 -8.76 11.82 8.09
CA ARG A 2 -9.32 10.51 8.49
C ARG A 2 -9.44 9.65 7.24
N VAL A 3 -8.67 8.58 7.20
CA VAL A 3 -8.56 7.67 6.05
C VAL A 3 -9.38 6.41 6.32
N LEU A 4 -10.28 6.04 5.43
CA LEU A 4 -10.97 4.75 5.45
C LEU A 4 -10.36 3.82 4.40
N GLN A 5 -9.74 2.74 4.86
CA GLN A 5 -9.16 1.73 3.98
C GLN A 5 -10.18 0.65 3.61
N PHE A 6 -10.42 0.47 2.33
CA PHE A 6 -11.11 -0.69 1.79
C PHE A 6 -10.11 -1.67 1.15
N LEU A 7 -10.00 -2.86 1.71
CA LEU A 7 -9.21 -3.92 1.09
C LEU A 7 -10.12 -4.93 0.42
N GLN A 8 -9.78 -5.35 -0.80
CA GLN A 8 -10.52 -6.34 -1.59
C GLN A 8 -12.01 -6.01 -1.82
N MET A 9 -12.35 -4.73 -1.86
CA MET A 9 -13.68 -4.27 -2.18
C MET A 9 -13.73 -3.79 -3.63
N PRO A 10 -14.68 -4.28 -4.45
CA PRO A 10 -14.88 -3.79 -5.81
C PRO A 10 -15.17 -2.28 -5.84
N LEU A 11 -14.60 -1.56 -6.80
CA LEU A 11 -14.75 -0.11 -6.90
C LEU A 11 -16.21 0.32 -7.01
N LYS A 12 -17.06 -0.44 -7.71
CA LYS A 12 -18.51 -0.18 -7.79
C LYS A 12 -19.22 -0.25 -6.45
N ASP A 13 -18.78 -1.17 -5.59
CA ASP A 13 -19.36 -1.30 -4.24
C ASP A 13 -18.92 -0.12 -3.35
N ILE A 14 -17.70 0.37 -3.51
CA ILE A 14 -17.24 1.58 -2.83
C ILE A 14 -18.02 2.80 -3.32
N GLU A 15 -18.18 2.95 -4.64
CA GLU A 15 -18.94 4.04 -5.27
C GLU A 15 -20.38 4.11 -4.76
N GLY A 16 -21.02 2.96 -4.53
CA GLY A 16 -22.35 2.88 -3.95
C GLY A 16 -22.47 3.24 -2.46
N ASN A 17 -21.34 3.54 -1.77
CA ASN A 17 -21.30 3.82 -0.34
C ASN A 17 -20.66 5.18 0.02
N LEU A 18 -20.36 6.03 -0.95
CA LEU A 18 -19.66 7.31 -0.74
C LEU A 18 -20.39 8.26 0.22
N ASP A 19 -21.73 8.33 0.13
CA ASP A 19 -22.56 9.10 1.04
C ASP A 19 -22.34 8.67 2.51
N SER A 20 -22.38 7.36 2.76
CA SER A 20 -22.15 6.81 4.10
C SER A 20 -20.72 7.04 4.61
N VAL A 21 -19.72 6.99 3.72
CA VAL A 21 -18.33 7.30 4.08
C VAL A 21 -18.21 8.76 4.52
N LYS A 22 -18.80 9.69 3.77
CA LYS A 22 -18.79 11.12 4.09
C LYS A 22 -19.54 11.41 5.38
N GLU A 23 -20.73 10.84 5.56
CA GLU A 23 -21.55 11.01 6.78
C GLU A 23 -20.82 10.53 8.05
N GLN A 24 -19.94 9.54 7.93
CA GLN A 24 -19.09 9.05 9.02
C GLN A 24 -17.88 9.97 9.28
N GLY A 25 -17.71 11.03 8.49
CA GLY A 25 -16.68 12.06 8.68
C GLY A 25 -15.29 11.61 8.24
N PHE A 26 -15.18 10.76 7.22
CA PHE A 26 -13.93 10.47 6.56
C PHE A 26 -13.62 11.53 5.49
N ASP A 27 -12.33 11.75 5.27
CA ASP A 27 -11.81 12.71 4.29
C ASP A 27 -11.21 11.98 3.07
N VAL A 28 -10.67 10.79 3.30
CA VAL A 28 -9.90 10.01 2.33
C VAL A 28 -10.36 8.57 2.31
N ILE A 29 -10.44 7.99 1.12
CA ILE A 29 -10.63 6.55 0.90
C ILE A 29 -9.32 5.97 0.37
N GLN A 30 -8.74 4.98 1.06
CA GLN A 30 -7.66 4.16 0.54
C GLN A 30 -8.24 2.93 -0.16
N LEU A 31 -7.93 2.78 -1.44
CA LEU A 31 -8.33 1.65 -2.26
C LEU A 31 -7.35 0.48 -2.15
N THR A 32 -7.85 -0.73 -2.41
CA THR A 32 -7.01 -1.90 -2.67
C THR A 32 -6.10 -1.68 -3.88
N PRO A 33 -4.94 -2.36 -3.99
CA PRO A 33 -4.13 -2.32 -5.21
C PRO A 33 -4.94 -2.73 -6.45
N LEU A 34 -4.76 -1.97 -7.54
CA LEU A 34 -5.40 -2.25 -8.83
C LEU A 34 -4.44 -2.77 -9.89
N GLN A 35 -3.19 -3.06 -9.52
CA GLN A 35 -2.24 -3.73 -10.41
C GLN A 35 -2.73 -5.15 -10.75
N PRO A 36 -2.47 -5.67 -11.96
CA PRO A 36 -2.81 -7.05 -12.31
C PRO A 36 -2.20 -8.03 -11.32
N MET A 37 -2.97 -9.01 -10.89
CA MET A 37 -2.54 -10.03 -9.92
C MET A 37 -2.14 -11.33 -10.60
N LYS A 38 -1.35 -12.17 -9.94
CA LYS A 38 -0.99 -13.49 -10.47
C LYS A 38 -2.17 -14.46 -10.53
N GLU A 39 -3.18 -14.27 -9.67
CA GLU A 39 -4.42 -15.03 -9.65
C GLU A 39 -5.57 -14.11 -9.30
N GLU A 40 -6.66 -14.16 -10.05
CA GLU A 40 -7.87 -13.37 -9.81
C GLU A 40 -8.72 -14.00 -8.68
N ARG A 41 -8.11 -14.15 -7.50
CA ARG A 41 -8.71 -14.77 -6.30
C ARG A 41 -9.11 -13.72 -5.28
N ARG A 42 -10.32 -13.85 -4.76
CA ARG A 42 -10.84 -13.01 -3.67
C ARG A 42 -10.81 -13.69 -2.30
N ASP A 43 -10.45 -14.96 -2.25
CA ASP A 43 -10.38 -15.77 -1.03
C ASP A 43 -9.02 -15.72 -0.32
N VAL A 44 -8.05 -15.04 -0.91
CA VAL A 44 -6.71 -14.88 -0.35
C VAL A 44 -6.38 -13.40 -0.28
N TRP A 45 -6.41 -12.82 0.91
CA TRP A 45 -6.29 -11.37 1.10
C TRP A 45 -4.97 -10.79 0.56
N TRP A 46 -3.86 -11.51 0.72
CA TRP A 46 -2.54 -11.07 0.27
C TRP A 46 -2.33 -11.21 -1.25
N MET A 47 -3.29 -11.76 -1.98
CA MET A 47 -3.15 -11.92 -3.43
C MET A 47 -3.05 -10.58 -4.16
N VAL A 48 -3.70 -9.54 -3.66
CA VAL A 48 -3.60 -8.17 -4.21
C VAL A 48 -2.18 -7.59 -4.12
N TYR A 49 -1.34 -8.14 -3.23
CA TYR A 49 0.07 -7.80 -3.07
C TYR A 49 1.01 -8.72 -3.87
N GLN A 50 0.47 -9.43 -4.85
CA GLN A 50 1.23 -10.23 -5.83
C GLN A 50 1.07 -9.63 -7.25
N PRO A 51 1.61 -8.40 -7.50
CA PRO A 51 1.40 -7.71 -8.77
C PRO A 51 2.17 -8.36 -9.92
N CYS A 52 1.58 -8.30 -11.12
CA CYS A 52 2.18 -8.83 -12.34
C CYS A 52 2.64 -7.72 -13.32
N GLY A 53 2.56 -6.46 -12.91
CA GLY A 53 3.01 -5.34 -13.73
C GLY A 53 2.53 -3.99 -13.21
N PHE A 54 2.88 -2.95 -13.95
CA PHE A 54 2.51 -1.57 -13.67
C PHE A 54 1.41 -1.13 -14.66
N LYS A 55 0.18 -1.58 -14.41
CA LYS A 55 -1.04 -1.26 -15.17
C LYS A 55 -2.22 -1.19 -14.24
N ILE A 56 -3.29 -0.52 -14.64
CA ILE A 56 -4.55 -0.45 -13.90
C ILE A 56 -5.49 -1.54 -14.38
N GLY A 57 -5.99 -2.37 -13.47
CA GLY A 57 -7.07 -3.32 -13.72
C GLY A 57 -6.81 -4.70 -13.13
N ASN A 58 -7.76 -5.15 -12.31
CA ASN A 58 -7.87 -6.50 -11.78
C ASN A 58 -9.33 -6.79 -11.41
N THR A 59 -9.61 -7.90 -10.71
CA THR A 59 -10.97 -8.30 -10.33
C THR A 59 -11.70 -7.29 -9.44
N TYR A 60 -11.03 -6.29 -8.87
CA TYR A 60 -11.65 -5.27 -8.02
C TYR A 60 -12.04 -4.00 -8.77
N GLY A 61 -11.47 -3.77 -9.93
CA GLY A 61 -11.86 -2.65 -10.77
C GLY A 61 -11.05 -2.47 -12.04
N SER A 62 -11.68 -1.91 -13.06
CA SER A 62 -11.05 -1.46 -14.29
C SER A 62 -10.59 0.00 -14.18
N ARG A 63 -9.89 0.46 -15.20
CA ARG A 63 -9.49 1.86 -15.34
C ARG A 63 -10.70 2.79 -15.41
N GLU A 64 -11.74 2.41 -16.15
CA GLU A 64 -12.97 3.19 -16.29
C GLU A 64 -13.75 3.26 -14.97
N GLU A 65 -13.77 2.17 -14.21
CA GLU A 65 -14.38 2.15 -12.88
C GLU A 65 -13.61 3.02 -11.87
N LEU A 66 -12.29 3.09 -11.99
CA LEU A 66 -11.48 4.00 -11.17
C LEU A 66 -11.80 5.47 -11.49
N ILE A 67 -11.90 5.84 -12.77
CA ILE A 67 -12.31 7.19 -13.20
C ILE A 67 -13.70 7.53 -12.65
N SER A 68 -14.66 6.62 -12.77
CA SER A 68 -16.02 6.82 -12.27
C SER A 68 -16.03 7.06 -10.76
N LEU A 69 -15.34 6.21 -10.00
CA LEU A 69 -15.24 6.33 -8.56
C LEU A 69 -14.58 7.65 -8.14
N CYS A 70 -13.44 8.03 -8.75
CA CYS A 70 -12.73 9.28 -8.42
C CYS A 70 -13.63 10.49 -8.66
N ASN A 71 -14.26 10.58 -9.84
CA ASN A 71 -15.16 11.69 -10.15
C ASN A 71 -16.30 11.79 -9.13
N LYS A 72 -16.90 10.67 -8.79
CA LYS A 72 -18.00 10.64 -7.84
C LYS A 72 -17.59 10.93 -6.40
N ALA A 73 -16.42 10.44 -5.98
CA ALA A 73 -15.86 10.75 -4.67
C ALA A 73 -15.59 12.25 -4.51
N HIS A 74 -15.09 12.90 -5.55
CA HIS A 74 -14.86 14.35 -5.55
C HIS A 74 -16.16 15.16 -5.41
N GLU A 75 -17.30 14.68 -5.92
CA GLU A 75 -18.61 15.32 -5.69
C GLU A 75 -19.02 15.29 -4.21
N TYR A 76 -18.51 14.34 -3.43
CA TYR A 76 -18.69 14.23 -1.98
C TYR A 76 -17.56 14.89 -1.19
N ASP A 77 -16.64 15.61 -1.84
CA ASP A 77 -15.42 16.14 -1.22
C ASP A 77 -14.64 15.05 -0.46
N LEU A 78 -14.51 13.88 -1.08
CA LEU A 78 -13.70 12.76 -0.64
C LEU A 78 -12.48 12.62 -1.56
N LYS A 79 -11.32 12.34 -0.99
CA LYS A 79 -10.08 12.09 -1.72
C LYS A 79 -9.83 10.59 -1.88
N ILE A 80 -9.23 10.20 -3.00
CA ILE A 80 -8.92 8.81 -3.32
C ILE A 80 -7.41 8.59 -3.28
N VAL A 81 -6.97 7.70 -2.41
CA VAL A 81 -5.58 7.21 -2.34
C VAL A 81 -5.55 5.76 -2.82
N LEU A 82 -4.69 5.47 -3.79
CA LEU A 82 -4.51 4.12 -4.31
C LEU A 82 -3.32 3.44 -3.62
N ASP A 83 -3.53 2.21 -3.16
CA ASP A 83 -2.44 1.36 -2.69
C ASP A 83 -1.61 0.86 -3.88
N VAL A 84 -0.29 1.02 -3.85
CA VAL A 84 0.61 0.67 -4.96
C VAL A 84 1.83 -0.11 -4.49
N ILE A 85 2.16 -1.16 -5.22
CA ILE A 85 3.30 -2.02 -4.95
C ILE A 85 4.41 -1.69 -5.94
N CYS A 86 5.49 -1.06 -5.45
CA CYS A 86 6.68 -0.72 -6.24
C CYS A 86 7.88 -1.66 -5.99
N PRO A 87 8.09 -2.21 -4.76
CA PRO A 87 9.36 -2.88 -4.45
C PRO A 87 9.47 -4.32 -4.94
N HIS A 88 8.38 -4.96 -5.35
CA HIS A 88 8.39 -6.37 -5.74
C HIS A 88 7.28 -6.72 -6.73
N MET A 89 7.39 -7.92 -7.32
CA MET A 89 6.39 -8.52 -8.20
C MET A 89 5.91 -9.87 -7.66
N ALA A 90 4.90 -10.45 -8.31
CA ALA A 90 4.35 -11.74 -7.98
C ALA A 90 5.39 -12.85 -8.04
N GLN A 91 5.36 -13.71 -7.02
CA GLN A 91 6.28 -14.84 -6.88
C GLN A 91 5.85 -16.02 -7.76
N GLY A 92 6.81 -16.51 -8.56
CA GLY A 92 6.80 -17.84 -9.18
C GLY A 92 7.56 -18.87 -8.35
N LYS A 93 8.19 -19.83 -9.02
CA LYS A 93 9.05 -20.82 -8.36
C LYS A 93 10.41 -20.20 -7.99
N GLU A 94 10.98 -20.63 -6.87
CA GLU A 94 12.35 -20.28 -6.45
C GLU A 94 12.66 -18.76 -6.46
N MET A 95 11.74 -17.94 -5.96
CA MET A 95 11.85 -16.47 -5.98
C MET A 95 12.01 -15.87 -7.40
N MET A 96 11.66 -16.63 -8.45
CA MET A 96 11.54 -16.07 -9.78
C MET A 96 10.24 -15.28 -9.93
N PRO A 97 10.19 -14.28 -10.83
CA PRO A 97 8.92 -13.66 -11.20
C PRO A 97 7.92 -14.73 -11.70
N HIS A 98 6.65 -14.55 -11.33
CA HIS A 98 5.57 -15.40 -11.84
C HIS A 98 5.47 -15.27 -13.37
N GLU A 99 5.00 -16.31 -14.05
CA GLU A 99 4.90 -16.35 -15.53
C GLU A 99 4.01 -15.25 -16.12
N LEU A 100 3.05 -14.75 -15.34
CA LEU A 100 2.15 -13.64 -15.73
C LEU A 100 2.78 -12.26 -15.55
N VAL A 101 3.94 -12.14 -14.91
CA VAL A 101 4.62 -10.85 -14.79
C VAL A 101 4.98 -10.32 -16.17
N ASP A 102 4.77 -9.02 -16.37
CA ASP A 102 4.98 -8.33 -17.65
C ASP A 102 6.37 -8.65 -18.22
N LYS A 103 6.38 -9.10 -19.48
CA LYS A 103 7.61 -9.49 -20.18
C LYS A 103 8.63 -8.36 -20.31
N LYS A 104 8.19 -7.10 -20.33
CA LYS A 104 9.10 -5.95 -20.31
C LYS A 104 9.94 -5.93 -19.04
N LEU A 105 9.36 -6.32 -17.90
CA LEU A 105 10.08 -6.42 -16.63
C LEU A 105 10.97 -7.67 -16.60
N VAL A 106 10.41 -8.83 -16.96
CA VAL A 106 11.12 -10.12 -16.87
C VAL A 106 12.34 -10.17 -17.78
N ASN A 107 12.25 -9.58 -18.98
CA ASN A 107 13.32 -9.62 -19.97
C ASN A 107 14.51 -8.69 -19.66
N ASN A 108 14.38 -7.80 -18.68
CA ASN A 108 15.48 -6.95 -18.24
C ASN A 108 16.05 -7.44 -16.89
N PRO A 109 17.23 -8.14 -16.90
CA PRO A 109 17.81 -8.68 -15.67
C PRO A 109 18.26 -7.59 -14.67
N TYR A 110 18.44 -6.33 -15.12
CA TYR A 110 18.86 -5.22 -14.29
C TYR A 110 17.69 -4.58 -13.49
N PHE A 111 16.46 -5.00 -13.76
CA PHE A 111 15.28 -4.59 -13.01
C PHE A 111 15.08 -5.37 -11.72
N TRP A 112 15.88 -6.41 -11.46
CA TRP A 112 15.68 -7.33 -10.35
C TRP A 112 16.79 -7.23 -9.31
N ARG A 113 16.42 -7.34 -8.05
CA ARG A 113 17.34 -7.46 -6.92
C ARG A 113 17.98 -8.85 -6.89
N GLU A 114 19.11 -8.93 -6.19
CA GLU A 114 19.77 -10.22 -5.98
C GLU A 114 18.89 -11.14 -5.14
N LYS A 115 18.80 -12.39 -5.61
CA LYS A 115 18.22 -13.48 -4.86
C LYS A 115 19.26 -13.99 -3.87
N ARG A 116 19.15 -13.60 -2.61
CA ARG A 116 19.82 -14.32 -1.55
C ARG A 116 18.81 -15.21 -0.86
N ASN A 117 19.13 -16.49 -0.78
CA ASN A 117 18.39 -17.43 0.07
C ASN A 117 18.76 -17.15 1.53
N LEU A 118 18.26 -16.07 2.07
CA LEU A 118 18.42 -15.67 3.48
C LEU A 118 17.27 -16.25 4.32
N GLN A 119 16.74 -17.45 3.97
CA GLN A 119 15.72 -18.11 4.75
C GLN A 119 16.23 -18.28 6.20
N GLY A 120 15.63 -17.53 7.10
CA GLY A 120 15.94 -17.51 8.52
C GLY A 120 16.79 -16.32 8.98
N ASP A 121 17.57 -15.69 8.12
CA ASP A 121 18.54 -14.63 8.49
C ASP A 121 18.26 -13.28 7.83
N PHE A 122 17.06 -13.08 7.24
CA PHE A 122 16.72 -11.80 6.63
C PHE A 122 16.35 -10.79 7.72
N ASP A 123 17.28 -9.88 8.00
CA ASP A 123 17.04 -8.78 8.94
C ASP A 123 16.28 -7.64 8.25
N TYR A 124 15.00 -7.54 8.54
CA TYR A 124 14.13 -6.46 8.04
C TYR A 124 14.49 -5.07 8.59
N ASN A 125 15.35 -4.95 9.59
CA ASN A 125 15.84 -3.68 10.10
C ASN A 125 17.19 -3.29 9.50
N ASN A 126 17.84 -4.19 8.76
CA ASN A 126 19.03 -3.88 7.99
C ASN A 126 18.65 -3.20 6.68
N ARG A 127 18.94 -1.90 6.54
CA ARG A 127 18.60 -1.10 5.36
C ARG A 127 19.15 -1.67 4.07
N TYR A 128 20.40 -2.13 4.09
CA TYR A 128 21.02 -2.75 2.91
C TYR A 128 20.26 -4.01 2.47
N ASN A 129 19.84 -4.85 3.42
CA ASN A 129 19.07 -6.05 3.10
C ASN A 129 17.74 -5.70 2.43
N VAL A 130 16.94 -4.81 3.04
CA VAL A 130 15.58 -4.51 2.55
C VAL A 130 15.56 -3.71 1.25
N THR A 131 16.64 -3.04 0.89
CA THR A 131 16.74 -2.25 -0.34
C THR A 131 17.45 -2.98 -1.49
N HIS A 132 18.31 -3.99 -1.20
CA HIS A 132 19.14 -4.67 -2.21
C HIS A 132 18.77 -6.13 -2.47
N TYR A 133 18.11 -6.79 -1.51
CA TYR A 133 17.75 -8.21 -1.64
C TYR A 133 16.25 -8.45 -1.72
N CYS A 134 15.87 -9.63 -2.22
CA CYS A 134 14.49 -10.07 -2.23
C CYS A 134 14.02 -10.39 -0.80
N ALA A 135 12.95 -9.75 -0.34
CA ALA A 135 12.33 -9.97 0.97
C ALA A 135 11.09 -10.87 0.84
N GLY A 136 10.79 -11.65 1.88
CA GLY A 136 9.55 -12.45 1.95
C GLY A 136 9.38 -13.46 0.81
N ASN A 137 10.46 -13.96 0.23
CA ASN A 137 10.47 -14.80 -0.97
C ASN A 137 9.87 -14.13 -2.24
N LEU A 138 9.63 -12.82 -2.22
CA LEU A 138 9.11 -12.07 -3.36
C LEU A 138 10.25 -11.61 -4.26
N PRO A 139 10.11 -11.71 -5.59
CA PRO A 139 11.09 -11.17 -6.52
C PRO A 139 11.14 -9.65 -6.42
N GLY A 140 12.18 -9.14 -5.80
CA GLY A 140 12.38 -7.71 -5.53
C GLY A 140 12.80 -6.94 -6.78
N LEU A 141 12.29 -5.73 -6.91
CA LEU A 141 12.63 -4.81 -8.00
C LEU A 141 13.77 -3.87 -7.61
N ASN A 142 14.69 -3.67 -8.54
CA ASN A 142 15.82 -2.77 -8.40
C ASN A 142 15.39 -1.31 -8.58
N LEU A 143 14.90 -0.69 -7.52
CA LEU A 143 14.41 0.70 -7.54
C LEU A 143 15.52 1.75 -7.77
N TYR A 144 16.78 1.36 -7.83
CA TYR A 144 17.90 2.22 -8.23
C TYR A 144 17.97 2.41 -9.75
N ASN A 145 17.30 1.56 -10.54
CA ASN A 145 17.35 1.60 -12.01
C ASN A 145 16.38 2.65 -12.56
N TRP A 146 16.87 3.61 -13.34
CA TRP A 146 16.07 4.70 -13.86
C TRP A 146 15.03 4.26 -14.90
N ASP A 147 15.34 3.29 -15.75
CA ASP A 147 14.39 2.81 -16.76
C ASP A 147 13.20 2.12 -16.07
N LEU A 148 13.44 1.43 -14.95
CA LEU A 148 12.37 0.90 -14.11
C LEU A 148 11.59 2.01 -13.42
N GLN A 149 12.27 3.06 -12.92
CA GLN A 149 11.61 4.21 -12.33
C GLN A 149 10.70 4.91 -13.35
N ASP A 150 11.11 5.00 -14.62
CA ASP A 150 10.27 5.58 -15.69
C ASP A 150 8.98 4.79 -15.90
N ILE A 151 9.05 3.46 -15.90
CA ILE A 151 7.85 2.61 -15.98
C ILE A 151 6.92 2.86 -14.77
N ILE A 152 7.47 3.01 -13.57
CA ILE A 152 6.70 3.30 -12.36
C ILE A 152 6.08 4.70 -12.44
N ILE A 153 6.84 5.71 -12.89
CA ILE A 153 6.34 7.09 -13.08
C ILE A 153 5.18 7.12 -14.09
N GLU A 154 5.31 6.41 -15.21
CA GLU A 154 4.23 6.30 -16.19
C GLU A 154 2.95 5.73 -15.57
N PHE A 155 3.06 4.63 -14.81
CA PHE A 155 1.93 4.01 -14.13
C PHE A 155 1.29 4.94 -13.09
N LEU A 156 2.07 5.59 -12.24
CA LEU A 156 1.55 6.52 -11.24
C LEU A 156 0.86 7.72 -11.90
N ASN A 157 1.43 8.24 -12.97
CA ASN A 157 0.83 9.32 -13.75
C ASN A 157 -0.45 8.89 -14.47
N GLU A 158 -0.57 7.64 -14.92
CA GLU A 158 -1.82 7.08 -15.43
C GLU A 158 -2.89 7.02 -14.34
N CYS A 159 -2.54 6.63 -13.11
CA CYS A 159 -3.45 6.66 -11.98
C CYS A 159 -3.93 8.09 -11.65
N ILE A 160 -3.04 9.09 -11.71
CA ILE A 160 -3.38 10.51 -11.53
C ILE A 160 -4.33 10.98 -12.63
N ASP A 161 -4.13 10.58 -13.88
CA ASP A 161 -5.04 10.87 -14.99
C ASP A 161 -6.45 10.25 -14.79
N CYS A 162 -6.55 9.20 -13.99
CA CYS A 162 -7.84 8.61 -13.59
C CYS A 162 -8.52 9.38 -12.43
N GLY A 163 -7.86 10.38 -11.84
CA GLY A 163 -8.39 11.19 -10.75
C GLY A 163 -7.92 10.81 -9.35
N VAL A 164 -6.92 9.93 -9.22
CA VAL A 164 -6.35 9.55 -7.91
C VAL A 164 -5.68 10.75 -7.26
N ASP A 165 -5.93 10.98 -5.98
CA ASP A 165 -5.41 12.11 -5.20
C ASP A 165 -4.13 11.79 -4.42
N GLY A 166 -3.63 10.56 -4.51
CA GLY A 166 -2.40 10.17 -3.84
C GLY A 166 -2.18 8.66 -3.79
N PHE A 167 -1.11 8.25 -3.15
CA PHE A 167 -0.68 6.86 -3.11
C PHE A 167 -0.28 6.40 -1.71
N ARG A 168 -0.69 5.18 -1.35
CA ARG A 168 -0.06 4.43 -0.27
C ARG A 168 0.99 3.51 -0.91
N PHE A 169 2.25 3.74 -0.62
CA PHE A 169 3.34 2.90 -1.09
C PHE A 169 3.51 1.70 -0.16
N ASP A 170 3.11 0.53 -0.67
CA ASP A 170 3.26 -0.76 0.02
C ASP A 170 4.73 -1.07 0.29
N SER A 171 5.00 -1.72 1.42
CA SER A 171 6.37 -2.07 1.81
C SER A 171 7.34 -0.89 1.68
N GLY A 172 6.91 0.31 2.07
CA GLY A 172 7.68 1.54 1.94
C GLY A 172 9.08 1.45 2.53
N LYS A 173 9.24 0.66 3.60
CA LYS A 173 10.55 0.34 4.20
C LYS A 173 11.55 -0.26 3.20
N SER A 174 11.08 -0.92 2.15
CA SER A 174 11.92 -1.49 1.07
C SER A 174 12.23 -0.51 -0.06
N ILE A 175 11.67 0.70 -0.02
CA ILE A 175 12.00 1.77 -0.97
C ILE A 175 13.28 2.45 -0.50
N PRO A 176 14.29 2.61 -1.38
CA PRO A 176 15.55 3.25 -0.99
C PRO A 176 15.39 4.74 -0.75
N LEU A 177 16.12 5.24 0.23
CA LEU A 177 16.26 6.66 0.57
C LEU A 177 17.57 7.24 0.01
N PRO A 178 17.67 8.55 -0.21
CA PRO A 178 18.92 9.20 -0.60
C PRO A 178 20.08 9.00 0.39
N THR A 179 19.75 8.68 1.65
CA THR A 179 20.71 8.42 2.73
C THR A 179 21.14 6.97 2.82
N ASP A 180 20.52 6.06 2.04
CA ASP A 180 20.89 4.65 2.04
C ASP A 180 22.20 4.41 1.31
N GLU A 181 22.95 3.41 1.79
CA GLU A 181 24.20 3.01 1.18
C GLU A 181 23.97 2.35 -0.17
N PHE A 182 24.74 2.77 -1.17
CA PHE A 182 24.81 2.16 -2.49
C PHE A 182 26.28 1.81 -2.81
N ARG A 183 26.53 0.53 -3.09
CA ARG A 183 27.89 0.02 -3.32
C ARG A 183 28.23 -0.26 -4.77
N GLY A 184 27.27 -0.12 -5.69
CA GLY A 184 27.47 -0.35 -7.10
C GLY A 184 27.67 -1.81 -7.47
N GLU A 185 26.95 -2.73 -6.84
CA GLU A 185 27.01 -4.17 -7.12
C GLU A 185 26.65 -4.45 -8.57
N LYS A 186 27.23 -5.53 -9.12
CA LYS A 186 27.05 -5.89 -10.52
C LYS A 186 25.60 -6.16 -10.92
N HIS A 187 24.80 -6.71 -10.02
CA HIS A 187 23.38 -6.97 -10.25
C HIS A 187 22.52 -5.70 -10.24
N LEU A 188 23.08 -4.59 -9.76
CA LEU A 188 22.48 -3.27 -9.81
C LEU A 188 23.10 -2.40 -10.92
N LYS A 189 23.66 -3.03 -11.96
CA LYS A 189 24.14 -2.32 -13.15
C LYS A 189 23.03 -1.37 -13.63
N ASP A 190 23.40 -0.21 -14.07
CA ASP A 190 22.53 0.89 -14.46
C ASP A 190 21.79 1.59 -13.29
N ALA A 191 21.99 1.17 -12.05
CA ALA A 191 21.56 1.94 -10.89
C ALA A 191 22.34 3.26 -10.77
N ARG A 192 21.65 4.34 -10.45
CA ARG A 192 22.21 5.70 -10.42
C ARG A 192 22.11 6.35 -9.05
N GLY A 193 22.20 5.58 -8.00
CA GLY A 193 22.10 6.03 -6.63
C GLY A 193 20.70 5.89 -6.05
N CYS A 194 20.49 6.45 -4.87
CA CYS A 194 19.26 6.29 -4.10
C CYS A 194 18.29 7.45 -4.34
N ASP A 195 17.99 7.76 -5.58
CA ASP A 195 17.16 8.89 -5.97
C ASP A 195 15.69 8.54 -6.26
N PHE A 196 15.24 7.31 -5.94
CA PHE A 196 13.89 6.84 -6.27
C PHE A 196 12.82 7.83 -5.79
N LEU A 197 12.75 8.14 -4.50
CA LEU A 197 11.71 9.03 -3.97
C LEU A 197 11.79 10.45 -4.54
N PRO A 198 12.93 11.16 -4.50
CA PRO A 198 12.99 12.51 -5.05
C PRO A 198 12.68 12.54 -6.55
N ARG A 199 13.17 11.57 -7.34
CA ARG A 199 12.95 11.54 -8.78
C ARG A 199 11.51 11.16 -9.12
N VAL A 200 10.98 10.07 -8.54
CA VAL A 200 9.62 9.61 -8.84
C VAL A 200 8.62 10.67 -8.44
N LEU A 201 8.68 11.17 -7.20
CA LEU A 201 7.70 12.14 -6.70
C LEU A 201 7.75 13.47 -7.46
N SER A 202 8.94 13.99 -7.81
CA SER A 202 9.04 15.22 -8.59
C SER A 202 8.59 15.07 -10.06
N SER A 203 8.52 13.84 -10.58
CA SER A 203 8.08 13.52 -11.94
C SER A 203 6.57 13.27 -12.06
N LEU A 204 5.84 13.29 -10.94
CA LEU A 204 4.39 13.16 -10.95
C LEU A 204 3.73 14.42 -11.50
N LYS A 205 2.64 14.25 -12.26
CA LYS A 205 1.87 15.33 -12.89
C LYS A 205 1.27 16.35 -11.90
N ARG A 206 1.08 15.93 -10.65
CA ARG A 206 0.59 16.76 -9.55
C ARG A 206 1.54 16.69 -8.37
N GLN A 207 1.70 17.78 -7.63
CA GLN A 207 2.57 17.87 -6.44
C GLN A 207 1.77 17.96 -5.13
N ASP A 208 0.44 18.15 -5.20
CA ASP A 208 -0.48 18.24 -4.08
C ASP A 208 -1.07 16.88 -3.66
N LEU A 209 -0.34 15.81 -3.92
CA LEU A 209 -0.79 14.44 -3.69
C LEU A 209 -0.66 14.03 -2.21
N ILE A 210 -1.65 13.27 -1.75
CA ILE A 210 -1.62 12.61 -0.43
C ILE A 210 -0.81 11.31 -0.54
N ASN A 211 0.50 11.42 -0.45
CA ASN A 211 1.38 10.26 -0.49
C ASN A 211 1.79 9.83 0.91
N TYR A 212 1.70 8.53 1.21
CA TYR A 212 2.26 7.96 2.43
C TYR A 212 2.91 6.60 2.22
N PHE A 213 3.98 6.38 2.98
CA PHE A 213 4.83 5.20 2.91
C PHE A 213 4.54 4.28 4.09
N GLU A 214 4.34 3.00 3.83
CA GLU A 214 4.20 2.02 4.90
C GLU A 214 5.59 1.69 5.48
N VAL A 215 5.85 2.16 6.68
CA VAL A 215 7.12 1.97 7.37
C VAL A 215 6.85 1.49 8.79
N LEU A 216 6.76 0.17 8.93
CA LEU A 216 6.35 -0.49 10.16
C LEU A 216 7.54 -1.13 10.90
N ASN A 217 7.40 -1.26 12.23
CA ASN A 217 8.31 -1.98 13.10
C ASN A 217 9.79 -1.63 12.82
N THR A 218 10.16 -0.37 13.04
CA THR A 218 11.46 0.16 12.66
C THR A 218 11.99 1.23 13.63
N ASP A 219 13.25 1.64 13.44
CA ASP A 219 13.83 2.78 14.14
C ASP A 219 13.08 4.07 13.79
N PRO A 220 12.63 4.86 14.77
CA PRO A 220 11.94 6.13 14.53
C PRO A 220 12.73 7.12 13.65
N ARG A 221 14.06 7.08 13.65
CA ARG A 221 14.89 7.92 12.76
C ARG A 221 14.65 7.60 11.29
N LEU A 222 14.35 6.36 10.94
CA LEU A 222 14.00 5.98 9.59
C LEU A 222 12.64 6.58 9.18
N ILE A 223 11.68 6.62 10.10
CA ILE A 223 10.39 7.28 9.89
C ILE A 223 10.59 8.76 9.56
N GLN A 224 11.46 9.45 10.33
CA GLN A 224 11.80 10.85 10.08
C GLN A 224 12.44 11.06 8.69
N GLU A 225 13.24 10.12 8.20
CA GLU A 225 13.79 10.23 6.84
C GLU A 225 12.70 10.12 5.76
N TYR A 226 11.75 9.19 5.91
CA TYR A 226 10.62 9.07 4.98
C TYR A 226 9.66 10.27 5.05
N SER A 227 9.47 10.87 6.22
CA SER A 227 8.56 12.01 6.40
C SER A 227 8.98 13.26 5.61
N LYS A 228 10.21 13.31 5.13
CA LYS A 228 10.68 14.37 4.20
C LYS A 228 10.06 14.27 2.80
N PHE A 229 9.45 13.14 2.46
CA PHE A 229 8.89 12.86 1.13
C PHE A 229 7.37 12.73 1.11
N GLY A 230 6.74 12.68 2.26
CA GLY A 230 5.28 12.52 2.42
C GLY A 230 4.94 12.03 3.80
N PHE A 231 3.69 11.65 4.02
CA PHE A 231 3.28 11.06 5.29
C PHE A 231 3.90 9.66 5.47
N VAL A 232 3.97 9.19 6.71
CA VAL A 232 4.45 7.85 7.03
C VAL A 232 3.37 7.08 7.77
N LEU A 233 2.89 5.99 7.17
CA LEU A 233 2.01 5.03 7.83
C LEU A 233 2.87 4.14 8.73
N THR A 234 2.66 4.26 10.05
CA THR A 234 3.52 3.58 11.01
C THR A 234 2.77 3.12 12.27
N ASP A 235 3.31 2.07 12.89
CA ASP A 235 2.92 1.55 14.21
C ASP A 235 3.84 2.06 15.33
N VAL A 236 4.84 2.86 14.99
CA VAL A 236 5.82 3.43 15.94
C VAL A 236 5.32 4.77 16.46
N GLU A 237 5.22 4.89 17.77
CA GLU A 237 4.76 6.09 18.47
C GLU A 237 5.86 6.57 19.42
N VAL A 238 6.44 7.73 19.12
CA VAL A 238 7.45 8.38 19.96
C VAL A 238 7.24 9.89 19.96
N ASP A 239 7.37 10.52 21.09
CA ASP A 239 7.00 11.94 21.34
C ASP A 239 7.77 12.96 20.50
N TRP A 240 8.94 12.60 19.97
CA TRP A 240 9.77 13.52 19.19
C TRP A 240 9.51 13.47 17.68
N LEU A 241 8.71 12.53 17.19
CA LEU A 241 8.24 12.54 15.80
C LEU A 241 7.09 13.53 15.65
N ASP A 242 7.11 14.30 14.56
CA ASP A 242 6.05 15.23 14.25
C ASP A 242 4.74 14.47 13.91
N PRO A 243 3.69 14.57 14.75
CA PRO A 243 2.45 13.84 14.53
C PRO A 243 1.72 14.26 13.23
N ASP A 244 1.99 15.46 12.71
CA ASP A 244 1.39 15.94 11.47
C ASP A 244 1.90 15.19 10.24
N THR A 245 3.08 14.57 10.34
CA THR A 245 3.68 13.78 9.27
C THR A 245 3.33 12.29 9.32
N LEU A 246 2.67 11.85 10.38
CA LEU A 246 2.34 10.44 10.59
C LEU A 246 0.90 10.13 10.20
N VAL A 247 0.69 8.94 9.65
CA VAL A 247 -0.61 8.28 9.55
C VAL A 247 -0.58 7.09 10.50
N THR A 248 -1.38 7.13 11.55
CA THR A 248 -1.41 6.06 12.57
C THR A 248 -2.65 5.19 12.41
N PHE A 249 -2.63 4.02 13.03
CA PHE A 249 -3.76 3.09 13.03
C PHE A 249 -3.81 2.30 14.33
N SER A 250 -4.97 1.81 14.70
CA SER A 250 -5.13 0.87 15.82
C SER A 250 -5.22 -0.57 15.36
N GLU A 251 -5.65 -0.78 14.13
CA GLU A 251 -5.67 -2.05 13.44
C GLU A 251 -5.42 -1.83 11.95
N SER A 252 -4.51 -2.62 11.38
CA SER A 252 -4.33 -2.72 9.93
C SER A 252 -4.99 -3.99 9.39
N HIS A 253 -5.15 -4.07 8.07
CA HIS A 253 -5.61 -5.28 7.40
C HIS A 253 -4.69 -6.48 7.66
N ASP A 254 -3.37 -6.27 7.72
CA ASP A 254 -2.39 -7.31 8.06
C ASP A 254 -2.64 -7.90 9.44
N GLN A 255 -2.85 -7.04 10.43
CA GLN A 255 -3.16 -7.47 11.79
C GLN A 255 -4.50 -8.22 11.83
N TYR A 256 -5.51 -7.71 11.12
CA TYR A 256 -6.81 -8.33 11.05
C TYR A 256 -6.76 -9.75 10.48
N PHE A 257 -6.09 -9.93 9.35
CA PHE A 257 -6.05 -11.23 8.67
C PHE A 257 -5.03 -12.20 9.24
N ASN A 258 -3.86 -11.74 9.64
CA ASN A 258 -2.80 -12.63 10.14
C ASN A 258 -3.01 -13.08 11.59
N TRP A 259 -3.56 -12.20 12.43
CA TRP A 259 -3.68 -12.52 13.84
C TRP A 259 -4.97 -13.22 14.21
N ARG A 260 -5.98 -13.23 13.32
CA ARG A 260 -7.33 -13.63 13.68
C ARG A 260 -8.16 -14.32 12.61
N PRO A 261 -7.65 -15.34 11.96
CA PRO A 261 -8.49 -16.14 11.10
C PRO A 261 -9.69 -16.68 11.92
N GLY A 262 -10.85 -16.06 11.74
CA GLY A 262 -12.12 -16.54 12.32
C GLY A 262 -12.36 -16.31 13.82
N LYS A 263 -11.62 -15.42 14.51
CA LYS A 263 -11.72 -15.25 15.98
C LYS A 263 -11.85 -13.81 16.46
N ILE A 264 -12.59 -12.96 15.79
CA ILE A 264 -12.82 -11.60 16.29
C ILE A 264 -13.98 -11.65 17.30
N SER A 265 -13.67 -11.44 18.58
CA SER A 265 -14.69 -11.30 19.62
C SER A 265 -15.17 -9.84 19.70
N PRO A 266 -16.41 -9.59 20.16
CA PRO A 266 -16.90 -8.23 20.42
C PRO A 266 -16.01 -7.43 21.37
N MET A 267 -15.36 -8.09 22.32
CA MET A 267 -14.44 -7.47 23.28
C MET A 267 -13.20 -6.89 22.59
N ILE A 268 -12.72 -7.55 21.54
CA ILE A 268 -11.59 -7.04 20.75
C ILE A 268 -12.01 -5.84 19.92
N ASP A 269 -13.21 -5.86 19.36
CA ASP A 269 -13.79 -4.72 18.63
C ASP A 269 -13.90 -3.50 19.54
N GLN A 270 -14.34 -3.68 20.78
CA GLN A 270 -14.40 -2.59 21.76
C GLN A 270 -13.02 -2.03 22.06
N LYS A 271 -12.04 -2.88 22.34
CA LYS A 271 -10.66 -2.44 22.63
C LYS A 271 -10.07 -1.64 21.47
N ILE A 272 -10.22 -2.11 20.24
CA ILE A 272 -9.74 -1.39 19.05
C ILE A 272 -10.48 -0.07 18.88
N SER A 273 -11.77 -0.02 19.12
CA SER A 273 -12.53 1.23 19.09
C SER A 273 -12.04 2.25 20.13
N GLU A 274 -11.72 1.80 21.34
CA GLU A 274 -11.12 2.64 22.38
C GLU A 274 -9.74 3.16 21.99
N MET A 275 -8.90 2.32 21.37
CA MET A 275 -7.60 2.72 20.85
C MET A 275 -7.75 3.77 19.74
N TYR A 276 -8.71 3.64 18.83
CA TYR A 276 -8.97 4.65 17.81
C TYR A 276 -9.38 5.98 18.41
N LYS A 277 -10.25 5.99 19.42
CA LYS A 277 -10.65 7.22 20.12
C LYS A 277 -9.44 7.94 20.73
N HIS A 278 -8.54 7.18 21.34
CA HIS A 278 -7.30 7.72 21.89
C HIS A 278 -6.41 8.31 20.79
N LYS A 279 -6.15 7.55 19.73
CA LYS A 279 -5.29 7.99 18.61
C LYS A 279 -5.83 9.24 17.93
N CYS A 280 -7.13 9.29 17.62
CA CYS A 280 -7.75 10.46 16.99
C CYS A 280 -7.71 11.72 17.86
N GLY A 281 -7.56 11.58 19.17
CA GLY A 281 -7.35 12.71 20.07
C GLY A 281 -5.91 13.25 20.06
N TYR A 282 -4.95 12.46 19.60
CA TYR A 282 -3.52 12.77 19.64
C TYR A 282 -2.90 12.96 18.25
N TYR A 283 -3.33 12.17 17.26
CA TYR A 283 -2.79 12.21 15.90
C TYR A 283 -3.79 12.80 14.91
N PRO A 284 -3.41 13.81 14.12
CA PRO A 284 -4.31 14.44 13.15
C PRO A 284 -4.63 13.54 11.96
N ASN A 285 -3.77 12.55 11.66
CA ASN A 285 -3.97 11.64 10.56
C ASN A 285 -4.09 10.20 11.06
N THR A 286 -5.26 9.59 10.84
CA THR A 286 -5.56 8.23 11.31
C THR A 286 -6.21 7.41 10.22
N LEU A 287 -5.70 6.21 10.00
CA LEU A 287 -6.25 5.21 9.10
C LEU A 287 -7.16 4.26 9.87
N PHE A 288 -8.35 4.05 9.34
CA PHE A 288 -9.35 3.10 9.82
C PHE A 288 -9.50 1.98 8.79
N TYR A 289 -9.36 0.75 9.23
CA TYR A 289 -9.62 -0.40 8.39
C TYR A 289 -11.13 -0.72 8.36
N ALA A 290 -11.73 -0.73 7.17
CA ALA A 290 -13.11 -1.15 6.97
C ALA A 290 -13.19 -2.68 7.03
N ARG A 291 -13.56 -3.21 8.19
CA ARG A 291 -13.71 -4.66 8.38
C ARG A 291 -14.92 -5.20 7.63
N PRO A 292 -14.87 -6.46 7.12
CA PRO A 292 -16.05 -7.16 6.67
C PRO A 292 -17.13 -7.21 7.77
N PHE A 293 -18.39 -7.08 7.38
CA PHE A 293 -19.51 -6.93 8.33
C PHE A 293 -19.76 -8.17 9.20
N SER A 294 -19.35 -9.37 8.78
CA SER A 294 -19.47 -10.58 9.59
C SER A 294 -18.19 -10.84 10.38
N ASN A 295 -18.34 -11.25 11.67
CA ASN A 295 -17.22 -11.70 12.48
C ASN A 295 -16.59 -13.00 11.97
N GLU A 296 -17.25 -13.66 11.03
CA GLU A 296 -16.75 -14.82 10.30
C GLU A 296 -16.24 -14.37 8.96
N TRP A 297 -14.96 -14.05 8.89
CA TRP A 297 -14.33 -13.88 7.62
C TRP A 297 -14.14 -15.24 6.97
N LYS A 298 -15.04 -15.56 6.04
CA LYS A 298 -14.79 -16.61 5.06
C LYS A 298 -14.30 -15.91 3.81
N SER A 299 -13.26 -16.41 3.23
CA SER A 299 -12.65 -15.97 1.98
C SER A 299 -13.68 -15.69 0.86
N GLU A 300 -14.80 -16.39 0.89
CA GLU A 300 -15.94 -16.24 -0.02
C GLU A 300 -16.85 -15.06 0.31
N ASN A 301 -16.71 -14.45 1.48
CA ASN A 301 -17.64 -13.47 2.05
C ASN A 301 -17.10 -12.04 2.12
N VAL A 302 -16.00 -11.74 1.46
CA VAL A 302 -15.66 -10.35 1.16
C VAL A 302 -16.63 -9.81 0.09
N ARG A 303 -17.84 -10.32 0.08
CA ARG A 303 -18.97 -9.73 -0.59
C ARG A 303 -19.53 -8.64 0.29
N ILE A 304 -18.89 -7.49 0.22
CA ILE A 304 -19.62 -6.28 0.50
C ILE A 304 -20.49 -6.08 -0.73
N GLY A 305 -21.58 -6.82 -0.77
CA GLY A 305 -22.52 -6.67 -1.87
C GLY A 305 -23.36 -5.41 -1.67
N ASN A 306 -24.11 -5.01 -2.66
CA ASN A 306 -25.00 -3.87 -2.89
C ASN A 306 -25.82 -3.31 -1.69
N ASN A 307 -25.36 -3.45 -0.46
CA ASN A 307 -26.04 -3.00 0.73
C ASN A 307 -25.11 -2.07 1.49
N LYS A 308 -25.45 -0.80 1.61
CA LYS A 308 -24.72 0.28 2.28
C LYS A 308 -24.24 -0.03 3.70
N GLN A 309 -24.64 -1.13 4.28
CA GLN A 309 -24.31 -1.53 5.65
C GLN A 309 -23.28 -2.66 5.76
N LYS A 310 -22.58 -3.02 4.69
CA LYS A 310 -21.78 -4.25 4.66
C LYS A 310 -20.31 -4.11 5.00
N TYR A 311 -19.84 -2.96 5.35
CA TYR A 311 -18.52 -2.80 5.98
C TYR A 311 -18.67 -2.30 7.41
N LYS A 312 -17.84 -2.80 8.27
CA LYS A 312 -17.79 -2.40 9.66
C LYS A 312 -16.58 -1.53 9.87
N THR A 313 -16.81 -0.27 10.16
CA THR A 313 -15.77 0.65 10.61
C THR A 313 -15.72 0.67 12.12
N LEU A 314 -14.55 0.64 12.68
CA LEU A 314 -14.34 0.89 14.09
C LEU A 314 -14.24 2.40 14.26
N THR A 315 -15.39 3.04 14.35
CA THR A 315 -15.46 4.49 14.45
C THR A 315 -15.84 4.94 15.86
N ARG A 316 -15.18 6.01 16.28
CA ARG A 316 -15.53 6.98 17.32
C ARG A 316 -15.77 6.43 18.71
#